data_4017168950be9943a3693b13cd965c99
#
_entry.id   4017168950be9943a3693b13cd965c99
#
_cell.length_a   1.000
_cell.length_b   1.000
_cell.length_c   1.000
_cell.angle_alpha   90.00
_cell.angle_beta   90.00
_cell.angle_gamma   90.00
#
_symmetry.space_group_name_H-M   'P 1'
#
loop_
_entity.id
_entity.type
_entity.pdbx_description
1 polymer ?
#
loop_
_entity_poly.entity_id
_entity_poly.type
_entity_poly.pdbx_seq_one_letter_code
_entity_poly.pdbx_strand_id
1 'polypeptide(L)'
;MTERTLTANGVDLCVETFGTPADPAVLLIAGATGSMLSWADGFCARLADGGRYVIRYDHRDTGRSVTYPPGEPGYGFTDLAADAVGVLDALAVERANVVGISMGGGLAQLLALDFADRVASLTLIATSPAGPNAPDLPPMSPALLAHFAAGAPAAPDWTDRDAVVEHLAAAQRPYAGPRPVDEEAARAEAGRVFDRARNIASSANHFEVGRIESWRPRLGTIAAPTLVLHGDVDPLTPPGHGEAMAREVPGARLLLLEDCGHELPPGVWDVVVPAIVAHTDLAKPGRDETMARIRRLGSVDAGTAFERLYAAAARGEVDVPWQREEPHQLILDRFKGVDGTGKRALVVGSGYGQDAGFLAGLGFDTVGFDISPTAVGVAAERFPAARFVVADLLDPPVEWSGAFDVVVEVLIAQALPADVRPAAIANMRRFVAPGGTFVLLSHARDDDEPSPAGPPWPLVRAEVESYADDDLRAVLVDRTGNRWWAEFRRDQLMPMMEM
;
A
#
# COMPACT_ATOMS: atom_id res chain seq x y z
N MET A 1 19.46 -11.12 -0.58
CA MET A 1 19.41 -9.66 -0.77
C MET A 1 20.39 -9.34 -1.90
N THR A 2 19.96 -8.69 -2.96
CA THR A 2 20.82 -8.46 -4.13
C THR A 2 20.57 -7.03 -4.63
N GLU A 3 21.61 -6.22 -4.61
CA GLU A 3 21.59 -4.91 -5.24
C GLU A 3 21.32 -5.07 -6.74
N ARG A 4 20.52 -4.18 -7.31
CA ARG A 4 20.24 -4.13 -8.74
C ARG A 4 20.19 -2.70 -9.24
N THR A 5 20.64 -2.48 -10.47
CA THR A 5 20.50 -1.19 -11.14
C THR A 5 19.17 -1.15 -11.88
N LEU A 6 18.42 -0.08 -11.69
CA LEU A 6 17.16 0.21 -12.37
C LEU A 6 17.28 1.53 -13.11
N THR A 7 16.66 1.65 -14.28
CA THR A 7 16.48 2.95 -14.92
C THR A 7 15.26 3.64 -14.33
N ALA A 8 15.47 4.75 -13.63
CA ALA A 8 14.44 5.54 -12.97
C ALA A 8 14.65 7.02 -13.37
N ASN A 9 13.59 7.72 -13.75
CA ASN A 9 13.64 9.12 -14.19
C ASN A 9 14.77 9.39 -15.24
N GLY A 10 14.96 8.43 -16.16
CA GLY A 10 15.95 8.54 -17.25
C GLY A 10 17.40 8.32 -16.85
N VAL A 11 17.70 7.92 -15.62
CA VAL A 11 19.05 7.63 -15.13
C VAL A 11 19.13 6.27 -14.43
N ASP A 12 20.35 5.74 -14.31
CA ASP A 12 20.59 4.47 -13.63
C ASP A 12 20.79 4.68 -12.13
N LEU A 13 19.88 4.11 -11.33
CA LEU A 13 19.94 4.12 -9.87
C LEU A 13 20.09 2.70 -9.33
N CYS A 14 20.96 2.56 -8.32
CA CYS A 14 21.15 1.30 -7.62
C CYS A 14 20.15 1.19 -6.46
N VAL A 15 19.46 0.05 -6.39
CA VAL A 15 18.38 -0.22 -5.43
C VAL A 15 18.61 -1.55 -4.75
N GLU A 16 18.25 -1.65 -3.48
CA GLU A 16 18.16 -2.89 -2.74
C GLU A 16 16.84 -3.00 -2.00
N THR A 17 16.33 -4.22 -1.86
CA THR A 17 15.04 -4.46 -1.22
C THR A 17 15.11 -5.54 -0.16
N PHE A 18 14.29 -5.43 0.90
CA PHE A 18 14.14 -6.38 2.00
C PHE A 18 12.66 -6.72 2.17
N GLY A 19 12.36 -7.90 2.70
CA GLY A 19 10.99 -8.38 2.82
C GLY A 19 10.43 -8.89 1.50
N THR A 20 9.13 -9.01 1.43
CA THR A 20 8.44 -9.52 0.23
C THR A 20 7.67 -8.40 -0.48
N PRO A 21 7.65 -8.38 -1.83
CA PRO A 21 6.86 -7.40 -2.60
C PRO A 21 5.34 -7.42 -2.31
N ALA A 22 4.85 -8.46 -1.63
CA ALA A 22 3.46 -8.55 -1.20
C ALA A 22 3.15 -7.69 0.04
N ASP A 23 4.17 -7.28 0.79
CA ASP A 23 4.00 -6.44 1.98
C ASP A 23 3.87 -4.95 1.61
N PRO A 24 3.29 -4.11 2.49
CA PRO A 24 3.25 -2.68 2.29
C PRO A 24 4.64 -2.08 2.06
N ALA A 25 4.80 -1.35 0.95
CA ALA A 25 6.09 -0.79 0.57
C ALA A 25 6.51 0.38 1.48
N VAL A 26 7.79 0.39 1.88
CA VAL A 26 8.46 1.48 2.59
C VAL A 26 9.64 1.94 1.76
N LEU A 27 9.60 3.18 1.26
CA LEU A 27 10.70 3.81 0.53
C LEU A 27 11.55 4.62 1.49
N LEU A 28 12.84 4.28 1.60
CA LEU A 28 13.81 4.95 2.46
C LEU A 28 14.67 5.92 1.64
N ILE A 29 14.61 7.22 1.98
CA ILE A 29 15.31 8.31 1.28
C ILE A 29 16.42 8.86 2.18
N ALA A 30 17.67 8.69 1.77
CA ALA A 30 18.84 9.09 2.55
C ALA A 30 19.01 10.62 2.61
N GLY A 31 19.82 11.08 3.55
CA GLY A 31 20.25 12.48 3.66
C GLY A 31 21.27 12.89 2.58
N ALA A 32 21.68 14.15 2.61
CA ALA A 32 22.71 14.65 1.71
C ALA A 32 24.01 13.84 1.84
N THR A 33 24.68 13.60 0.72
CA THR A 33 25.89 12.75 0.59
C THR A 33 25.69 11.27 0.93
N GLY A 34 24.55 10.90 1.52
CA GLY A 34 24.24 9.54 1.95
C GLY A 34 23.91 8.61 0.77
N SER A 35 24.55 7.44 0.74
CA SER A 35 24.12 6.32 -0.10
C SER A 35 23.02 5.51 0.59
N MET A 36 22.51 4.46 -0.06
CA MET A 36 21.56 3.55 0.56
C MET A 36 22.11 2.92 1.87
N LEU A 37 23.41 2.87 2.06
CA LEU A 37 24.04 2.35 3.28
C LEU A 37 23.78 3.21 4.52
N SER A 38 23.37 4.47 4.37
CA SER A 38 22.88 5.30 5.50
C SER A 38 21.70 4.65 6.23
N TRP A 39 20.98 3.77 5.55
CA TRP A 39 19.98 2.89 6.12
C TRP A 39 20.60 1.52 6.39
N ALA A 40 21.11 1.32 7.59
CA ALA A 40 21.82 0.12 7.98
C ALA A 40 21.02 -1.17 7.67
N ASP A 41 21.71 -2.25 7.29
CA ASP A 41 21.10 -3.54 6.96
C ASP A 41 20.18 -4.05 8.08
N GLY A 42 20.62 -3.92 9.35
CA GLY A 42 19.82 -4.32 10.51
C GLY A 42 18.57 -3.50 10.72
N PHE A 43 18.58 -2.21 10.36
CA PHE A 43 17.38 -1.35 10.40
C PHE A 43 16.37 -1.80 9.34
N CYS A 44 16.83 -2.00 8.10
CA CYS A 44 16.00 -2.48 7.01
C CYS A 44 15.40 -3.87 7.29
N ALA A 45 16.22 -4.78 7.85
CA ALA A 45 15.77 -6.12 8.22
C ALA A 45 14.66 -6.07 9.30
N ARG A 46 14.80 -5.22 10.32
CA ARG A 46 13.79 -5.06 11.38
C ARG A 46 12.46 -4.51 10.85
N LEU A 47 12.50 -3.59 9.87
CA LEU A 47 11.28 -3.12 9.20
C LEU A 47 10.63 -4.24 8.37
N ALA A 48 11.45 -5.03 7.67
CA ALA A 48 10.98 -6.18 6.90
C ALA A 48 10.38 -7.28 7.79
N ASP A 49 11.00 -7.57 8.94
CA ASP A 49 10.46 -8.48 9.95
C ASP A 49 9.14 -7.97 10.54
N GLY A 50 8.92 -6.65 10.52
CA GLY A 50 7.65 -6.01 10.83
C GLY A 50 6.61 -6.09 9.69
N GLY A 51 6.84 -6.92 8.66
CA GLY A 51 5.91 -7.12 7.54
C GLY A 51 5.91 -5.94 6.56
N ARG A 52 7.09 -5.40 6.20
CA ARG A 52 7.22 -4.30 5.22
C ARG A 52 8.13 -4.70 4.06
N TYR A 53 7.75 -4.29 2.85
CA TYR A 53 8.61 -4.34 1.68
C TYR A 53 9.47 -3.09 1.66
N VAL A 54 10.69 -3.20 2.19
CA VAL A 54 11.61 -2.06 2.37
C VAL A 54 12.44 -1.87 1.11
N ILE A 55 12.47 -0.63 0.62
CA ILE A 55 13.20 -0.22 -0.58
C ILE A 55 14.17 0.88 -0.16
N ARG A 56 15.47 0.66 -0.35
CA ARG A 56 16.51 1.70 -0.23
C ARG A 56 17.26 1.84 -1.54
N TYR A 57 17.74 3.04 -1.85
CA TYR A 57 18.44 3.30 -3.10
C TYR A 57 19.55 4.33 -2.92
N ASP A 58 20.52 4.28 -3.81
CA ASP A 58 21.54 5.31 -3.92
C ASP A 58 20.99 6.50 -4.71
N HIS A 59 21.09 7.69 -4.17
CA HIS A 59 20.89 8.93 -4.94
C HIS A 59 21.89 9.04 -6.10
N ARG A 60 21.61 9.91 -7.06
CA ARG A 60 22.65 10.39 -8.00
C ARG A 60 23.88 10.81 -7.21
N ASP A 61 25.06 10.57 -7.73
CA ASP A 61 26.36 10.90 -7.11
C ASP A 61 26.70 10.11 -5.83
N THR A 62 25.93 9.09 -5.49
CA THR A 62 26.24 8.21 -4.36
C THR A 62 26.28 6.74 -4.77
N GLY A 63 27.06 5.95 -4.03
CA GLY A 63 27.12 4.50 -4.17
C GLY A 63 27.35 4.03 -5.62
N ARG A 64 26.46 3.19 -6.12
CA ARG A 64 26.54 2.59 -7.47
C ARG A 64 25.61 3.26 -8.49
N SER A 65 24.91 4.32 -8.13
CA SER A 65 24.08 5.11 -9.04
C SER A 65 24.92 5.94 -10.01
N VAL A 66 24.25 6.60 -10.95
CA VAL A 66 24.90 7.54 -11.89
C VAL A 66 25.68 8.61 -11.14
N THR A 67 26.84 9.00 -11.65
CA THR A 67 27.68 10.06 -11.07
C THR A 67 27.99 11.13 -12.10
N TYR A 68 28.15 12.36 -11.61
CA TYR A 68 28.53 13.56 -12.37
C TYR A 68 29.89 14.08 -11.85
N PRO A 69 30.57 14.96 -12.59
CA PRO A 69 31.79 15.55 -12.09
C PRO A 69 31.57 16.28 -10.75
N PRO A 70 32.51 16.20 -9.80
CA PRO A 70 32.44 16.98 -8.57
C PRO A 70 32.29 18.48 -8.82
N GLY A 71 31.28 19.11 -8.20
CA GLY A 71 30.92 20.52 -8.38
C GLY A 71 29.98 20.80 -9.56
N GLU A 72 29.64 19.79 -10.39
CA GLU A 72 28.79 19.93 -11.57
C GLU A 72 27.64 18.90 -11.58
N PRO A 73 26.65 19.01 -10.69
CA PRO A 73 25.64 17.98 -10.52
C PRO A 73 24.78 17.70 -11.77
N GLY A 74 24.56 18.66 -12.65
CA GLY A 74 23.75 18.50 -13.86
C GLY A 74 22.27 18.15 -13.57
N TYR A 75 21.83 18.24 -12.32
CA TYR A 75 20.46 17.97 -11.85
C TYR A 75 20.11 18.90 -10.69
N GLY A 76 18.81 19.02 -10.40
CA GLY A 76 18.28 19.80 -9.28
C GLY A 76 17.62 18.93 -8.21
N PHE A 77 17.14 19.58 -7.17
CA PHE A 77 16.47 18.92 -6.05
C PHE A 77 15.16 18.25 -6.48
N THR A 78 14.46 18.82 -7.44
CA THR A 78 13.23 18.25 -8.02
C THR A 78 13.50 16.96 -8.82
N ASP A 79 14.69 16.85 -9.44
CA ASP A 79 15.08 15.61 -10.12
C ASP A 79 15.29 14.48 -9.11
N LEU A 80 15.87 14.76 -7.93
CA LEU A 80 16.02 13.78 -6.87
C LEU A 80 14.65 13.30 -6.31
N ALA A 81 13.64 14.19 -6.26
CA ALA A 81 12.29 13.80 -5.90
C ALA A 81 11.64 12.93 -6.99
N ALA A 82 11.81 13.28 -8.26
CA ALA A 82 11.34 12.48 -9.40
C ALA A 82 12.04 11.12 -9.49
N ASP A 83 13.32 11.03 -9.10
CA ASP A 83 14.06 9.77 -9.01
C ASP A 83 13.40 8.78 -8.02
N ALA A 84 12.99 9.28 -6.85
CA ALA A 84 12.31 8.46 -5.85
C ALA A 84 11.00 7.89 -6.41
N VAL A 85 10.23 8.67 -7.16
CA VAL A 85 9.03 8.19 -7.87
C VAL A 85 9.39 7.19 -8.96
N GLY A 86 10.44 7.47 -9.74
CA GLY A 86 10.95 6.56 -10.78
C GLY A 86 11.40 5.20 -10.22
N VAL A 87 11.97 5.16 -9.01
CA VAL A 87 12.30 3.91 -8.32
C VAL A 87 11.03 3.11 -8.02
N LEU A 88 9.95 3.75 -7.53
CA LEU A 88 8.67 3.08 -7.31
C LEU A 88 8.09 2.54 -8.61
N ASP A 89 8.15 3.31 -9.71
CA ASP A 89 7.66 2.89 -11.03
C ASP A 89 8.41 1.65 -11.55
N ALA A 90 9.74 1.68 -11.47
CA ALA A 90 10.59 0.58 -11.91
C ALA A 90 10.39 -0.71 -11.10
N LEU A 91 9.87 -0.59 -9.87
CA LEU A 91 9.52 -1.70 -8.98
C LEU A 91 8.05 -2.09 -9.06
N ALA A 92 7.25 -1.43 -9.91
CA ALA A 92 5.80 -1.59 -10.00
C ALA A 92 5.07 -1.34 -8.66
N VAL A 93 5.61 -0.43 -7.83
CA VAL A 93 5.00 0.01 -6.58
C VAL A 93 4.14 1.23 -6.86
N GLU A 94 2.84 1.08 -6.79
CA GLU A 94 1.89 2.17 -7.05
C GLU A 94 1.96 3.26 -5.98
N ARG A 95 2.09 2.88 -4.71
CA ARG A 95 2.08 3.78 -3.55
C ARG A 95 2.99 3.23 -2.46
N ALA A 96 3.75 4.09 -1.79
CA ALA A 96 4.67 3.69 -0.73
C ALA A 96 4.50 4.56 0.52
N ASN A 97 4.86 3.98 1.68
CA ASN A 97 5.13 4.72 2.89
C ASN A 97 6.53 5.34 2.74
N VAL A 98 6.62 6.66 2.71
CA VAL A 98 7.88 7.36 2.43
C VAL A 98 8.55 7.77 3.74
N VAL A 99 9.78 7.34 3.94
CA VAL A 99 10.61 7.65 5.12
C VAL A 99 11.84 8.40 4.64
N GLY A 100 12.01 9.64 5.05
CA GLY A 100 13.15 10.46 4.66
C GLY A 100 13.88 11.06 5.85
N ILE A 101 15.22 11.04 5.81
CA ILE A 101 16.08 11.67 6.82
C ILE A 101 16.77 12.91 6.27
N SER A 102 16.80 14.01 7.00
CA SER A 102 17.54 15.24 6.64
C SER A 102 17.11 15.76 5.25
N MET A 103 18.01 15.84 4.28
CA MET A 103 17.69 16.15 2.89
C MET A 103 16.61 15.21 2.33
N GLY A 104 16.69 13.91 2.64
CA GLY A 104 15.68 12.94 2.25
C GLY A 104 14.31 13.24 2.86
N GLY A 105 14.25 13.85 4.03
CA GLY A 105 13.02 14.38 4.62
C GLY A 105 12.44 15.55 3.83
N GLY A 106 13.28 16.42 3.28
CA GLY A 106 12.87 17.47 2.34
C GLY A 106 12.32 16.89 1.03
N LEU A 107 12.99 15.89 0.47
CA LEU A 107 12.51 15.16 -0.72
C LEU A 107 11.17 14.47 -0.45
N ALA A 108 11.02 13.83 0.72
CA ALA A 108 9.77 13.19 1.14
C ALA A 108 8.61 14.19 1.25
N GLN A 109 8.86 15.42 1.73
CA GLN A 109 7.88 16.51 1.73
C GLN A 109 7.44 16.86 0.30
N LEU A 110 8.41 16.99 -0.63
CA LEU A 110 8.08 17.25 -2.04
C LEU A 110 7.28 16.12 -2.68
N LEU A 111 7.60 14.86 -2.36
CA LEU A 111 6.79 13.73 -2.82
C LEU A 111 5.35 13.87 -2.35
N ALA A 112 5.13 14.19 -1.08
CA ALA A 112 3.79 14.36 -0.52
C ALA A 112 3.02 15.56 -1.11
N LEU A 113 3.73 16.60 -1.60
CA LEU A 113 3.15 17.79 -2.19
C LEU A 113 2.89 17.66 -3.69
N ASP A 114 3.83 17.09 -4.43
CA ASP A 114 3.84 17.07 -5.91
C ASP A 114 3.41 15.72 -6.49
N PHE A 115 3.50 14.63 -5.69
CA PHE A 115 3.16 13.26 -6.06
C PHE A 115 2.29 12.60 -4.98
N ALA A 116 1.30 13.32 -4.46
CA ALA A 116 0.47 12.90 -3.31
C ALA A 116 -0.15 11.50 -3.47
N ASP A 117 -0.53 11.12 -4.69
CA ASP A 117 -1.10 9.81 -5.00
C ASP A 117 -0.09 8.65 -4.82
N ARG A 118 1.21 8.95 -4.76
CA ARG A 118 2.29 7.96 -4.60
C ARG A 118 2.69 7.77 -3.13
N VAL A 119 2.21 8.63 -2.22
CA VAL A 119 2.58 8.63 -0.80
C VAL A 119 1.44 8.10 0.05
N ALA A 120 1.64 6.93 0.67
CA ALA A 120 0.69 6.30 1.57
C ALA A 120 0.74 6.93 2.97
N SER A 121 1.93 7.07 3.53
CA SER A 121 2.23 7.82 4.75
C SER A 121 3.59 8.49 4.63
N LEU A 122 3.85 9.45 5.50
CA LEU A 122 5.07 10.24 5.52
C LEU A 122 5.74 10.10 6.88
N THR A 123 7.02 9.70 6.90
CA THR A 123 7.86 9.76 8.10
C THR A 123 9.05 10.66 7.83
N LEU A 124 9.16 11.71 8.63
CA LEU A 124 10.15 12.77 8.50
C LEU A 124 11.12 12.68 9.67
N ILE A 125 12.39 12.37 9.39
CA ILE A 125 13.41 12.16 10.43
C ILE A 125 14.45 13.28 10.35
N ALA A 126 14.75 13.93 11.49
CA ALA A 126 15.80 14.93 11.62
C ALA A 126 15.82 15.93 10.45
N THR A 127 14.67 16.53 10.14
CA THR A 127 14.50 17.43 9.00
C THR A 127 13.76 18.71 9.38
N SER A 128 13.68 19.65 8.46
CA SER A 128 13.11 20.98 8.65
C SER A 128 11.92 21.19 7.71
N PRO A 129 10.93 22.03 8.09
CA PRO A 129 9.94 22.55 7.16
C PRO A 129 10.63 23.49 6.17
N ALA A 130 11.24 22.90 5.15
CA ALA A 130 12.32 23.45 4.38
C ALA A 130 12.04 24.78 3.67
N GLY A 131 13.05 25.52 3.60
CA GLY A 131 13.29 26.70 2.79
C GLY A 131 14.47 27.50 3.36
N PRO A 132 15.28 28.13 2.53
CA PRO A 132 16.26 29.08 3.02
C PRO A 132 15.52 30.22 3.73
N ASN A 133 16.04 30.63 4.88
CA ASN A 133 15.54 31.74 5.70
C ASN A 133 14.19 31.47 6.39
N ALA A 134 14.22 30.59 7.37
CA ALA A 134 13.14 30.42 8.35
C ALA A 134 13.58 31.07 9.70
N PRO A 135 13.48 32.41 9.83
CA PRO A 135 13.99 33.13 11.01
C PRO A 135 13.23 32.82 12.28
N ASP A 136 12.07 32.18 12.16
CA ASP A 136 11.24 31.69 13.26
C ASP A 136 11.66 30.32 13.79
N LEU A 137 12.63 29.67 13.13
CA LEU A 137 13.17 28.39 13.57
C LEU A 137 14.48 28.56 14.31
N PRO A 138 14.80 27.69 15.29
CA PRO A 138 16.05 27.74 15.99
C PRO A 138 17.24 27.62 15.04
N PRO A 139 18.29 28.43 15.17
CA PRO A 139 19.52 28.21 14.41
C PRO A 139 20.21 26.93 14.86
N MET A 140 21.10 26.39 14.02
CA MET A 140 21.97 25.28 14.42
C MET A 140 22.75 25.61 15.71
N SER A 141 23.17 24.59 16.43
CA SER A 141 23.82 24.75 17.73
C SER A 141 25.09 25.63 17.65
N PRO A 142 25.42 26.38 18.70
CA PRO A 142 26.65 27.19 18.74
C PRO A 142 27.91 26.34 18.47
N ALA A 143 27.95 25.10 18.94
CA ALA A 143 29.10 24.22 18.75
C ALA A 143 29.26 23.84 17.24
N LEU A 144 28.15 23.53 16.57
CA LEU A 144 28.18 23.22 15.13
C LEU A 144 28.49 24.46 14.27
N LEU A 145 27.95 25.64 14.67
CA LEU A 145 28.32 26.92 14.04
C LEU A 145 29.81 27.20 14.17
N ALA A 146 30.40 26.98 15.35
CA ALA A 146 31.83 27.14 15.57
C ALA A 146 32.66 26.13 14.73
N HIS A 147 32.18 24.90 14.60
CA HIS A 147 32.81 23.88 13.74
C HIS A 147 32.87 24.35 12.28
N PHE A 148 31.77 24.83 11.73
CA PHE A 148 31.75 25.36 10.34
C PHE A 148 32.58 26.64 10.19
N ALA A 149 32.57 27.52 11.21
CA ALA A 149 33.39 28.74 11.18
C ALA A 149 34.90 28.46 11.24
N ALA A 150 35.31 27.35 11.82
CA ALA A 150 36.70 26.89 11.81
C ALA A 150 37.18 26.43 10.43
N GLY A 151 36.28 26.29 9.48
CA GLY A 151 36.52 25.81 8.14
C GLY A 151 36.44 24.28 8.00
N ALA A 152 36.01 23.82 6.85
CA ALA A 152 36.00 22.40 6.56
C ALA A 152 37.43 21.84 6.59
N PRO A 153 37.63 20.61 7.11
CA PRO A 153 38.89 19.91 6.96
C PRO A 153 39.27 19.85 5.46
N ALA A 154 40.58 19.90 5.18
CA ALA A 154 41.04 19.72 3.80
C ALA A 154 40.50 18.41 3.23
N ALA A 155 39.98 18.46 2.00
CA ALA A 155 39.53 17.25 1.32
C ALA A 155 40.69 16.23 1.24
N PRO A 156 40.43 14.95 1.48
CA PRO A 156 41.44 13.90 1.37
C PRO A 156 41.82 13.70 -0.11
N ASP A 157 42.90 12.99 -0.36
CA ASP A 157 43.08 12.36 -1.65
C ASP A 157 41.95 11.30 -1.81
N TRP A 158 40.99 11.56 -2.68
CA TRP A 158 39.83 10.70 -2.90
C TRP A 158 40.19 9.33 -3.48
N THR A 159 41.46 9.11 -3.86
CA THR A 159 41.98 7.79 -4.28
C THR A 159 42.63 7.01 -3.15
N ASP A 160 42.95 7.67 -2.03
CA ASP A 160 43.47 7.04 -0.82
C ASP A 160 42.31 6.55 0.07
N ARG A 161 42.07 5.26 0.03
CA ARG A 161 40.98 4.60 0.79
C ARG A 161 41.02 4.91 2.30
N ASP A 162 42.21 4.78 2.90
CA ASP A 162 42.32 4.92 4.36
C ASP A 162 42.12 6.41 4.76
N ALA A 163 42.64 7.34 4.01
CA ALA A 163 42.41 8.77 4.21
C ALA A 163 40.91 9.13 4.05
N VAL A 164 40.22 8.56 3.06
CA VAL A 164 38.79 8.82 2.83
C VAL A 164 37.94 8.18 3.93
N VAL A 165 38.26 6.96 4.39
CA VAL A 165 37.55 6.29 5.49
C VAL A 165 37.62 7.10 6.78
N GLU A 166 38.83 7.59 7.16
CA GLU A 166 38.98 8.45 8.34
C GLU A 166 38.25 9.78 8.17
N HIS A 167 38.27 10.38 6.98
CA HIS A 167 37.55 11.61 6.67
C HIS A 167 36.03 11.43 6.83
N LEU A 168 35.44 10.39 6.24
CA LEU A 168 34.00 10.10 6.32
C LEU A 168 33.56 9.78 7.75
N ALA A 169 34.31 8.97 8.49
CA ALA A 169 34.01 8.65 9.88
C ALA A 169 34.09 9.89 10.79
N ALA A 170 35.07 10.77 10.57
CA ALA A 170 35.22 12.01 11.32
C ALA A 170 34.10 13.02 11.01
N ALA A 171 33.62 13.07 9.75
CA ALA A 171 32.63 14.03 9.29
C ALA A 171 31.25 13.86 9.98
N GLN A 172 30.95 12.68 10.52
CA GLN A 172 29.67 12.42 11.22
C GLN A 172 29.66 12.92 12.67
N ARG A 173 30.82 13.02 13.33
CA ARG A 173 30.91 13.34 14.76
C ARG A 173 30.25 14.65 15.20
N PRO A 174 30.37 15.76 14.45
CA PRO A 174 29.75 17.02 14.83
C PRO A 174 28.21 16.99 14.89
N TYR A 175 27.60 15.99 14.25
CA TYR A 175 26.16 15.82 14.16
C TYR A 175 25.60 14.83 15.18
N ALA A 176 26.47 14.03 15.82
CA ALA A 176 26.07 13.00 16.77
C ALA A 176 25.54 13.59 18.08
N GLY A 177 24.62 12.84 18.72
CA GLY A 177 24.21 13.11 20.10
C GLY A 177 25.27 12.69 21.13
N PRO A 178 24.95 12.77 22.44
CA PRO A 178 25.88 12.44 23.52
C PRO A 178 26.15 10.93 23.69
N ARG A 179 25.48 10.09 22.92
CA ARG A 179 25.69 8.64 22.95
C ARG A 179 27.10 8.29 22.50
N PRO A 180 27.74 7.28 23.11
CA PRO A 180 29.05 6.84 22.69
C PRO A 180 29.05 6.38 21.22
N VAL A 181 29.98 6.92 20.43
CA VAL A 181 30.17 6.49 19.04
C VAL A 181 31.04 5.23 19.01
N ASP A 182 30.59 4.21 18.33
CA ASP A 182 31.42 3.04 18.00
C ASP A 182 32.31 3.39 16.79
N GLU A 183 33.55 3.80 17.11
CA GLU A 183 34.52 4.26 16.11
C GLU A 183 34.93 3.15 15.13
N GLU A 184 34.96 1.87 15.58
CA GLU A 184 35.28 0.74 14.71
C GLU A 184 34.13 0.49 13.71
N ALA A 185 32.90 0.51 14.18
CA ALA A 185 31.71 0.39 13.33
C ALA A 185 31.61 1.56 12.35
N ALA A 186 31.89 2.80 12.78
CA ALA A 186 31.88 3.98 11.92
C ALA A 186 32.92 3.88 10.79
N ARG A 187 34.14 3.43 11.08
CA ARG A 187 35.18 3.18 10.04
C ARG A 187 34.79 2.03 9.13
N ALA A 188 34.23 0.95 9.66
CA ALA A 188 33.79 -0.17 8.85
C ALA A 188 32.68 0.25 7.86
N GLU A 189 31.74 1.08 8.30
CA GLU A 189 30.69 1.63 7.45
C GLU A 189 31.28 2.58 6.39
N ALA A 190 32.14 3.51 6.77
CA ALA A 190 32.84 4.41 5.86
C ALA A 190 33.62 3.65 4.79
N GLY A 191 34.29 2.53 5.19
CA GLY A 191 34.97 1.62 4.27
C GLY A 191 34.01 0.98 3.26
N ARG A 192 32.86 0.49 3.70
CA ARG A 192 31.81 -0.05 2.82
C ARG A 192 31.30 1.01 1.84
N VAL A 193 31.11 2.26 2.30
CA VAL A 193 30.65 3.38 1.47
C VAL A 193 31.69 3.67 0.38
N PHE A 194 32.98 3.77 0.75
CA PHE A 194 34.07 3.98 -0.20
C PHE A 194 34.17 2.86 -1.24
N ASP A 195 34.27 1.62 -0.77
CA ASP A 195 34.46 0.43 -1.63
C ASP A 195 33.31 0.25 -2.63
N ARG A 196 32.13 0.82 -2.33
CA ARG A 196 30.95 0.73 -3.14
C ARG A 196 30.72 1.90 -4.08
N ALA A 197 31.34 3.05 -3.80
CA ALA A 197 31.10 4.28 -4.56
C ALA A 197 31.76 4.23 -5.95
N ARG A 198 31.02 4.67 -6.98
CA ARG A 198 31.62 4.92 -8.32
C ARG A 198 32.56 6.10 -8.31
N ASN A 199 32.16 7.17 -7.63
CA ASN A 199 32.95 8.37 -7.40
C ASN A 199 32.52 9.02 -6.09
N ILE A 200 33.27 8.74 -5.03
CA ILE A 200 32.91 9.23 -3.68
C ILE A 200 32.99 10.76 -3.57
N ALA A 201 33.87 11.42 -4.33
CA ALA A 201 34.02 12.87 -4.35
C ALA A 201 32.74 13.56 -4.87
N SER A 202 31.99 12.91 -5.75
CA SER A 202 30.79 13.49 -6.35
C SER A 202 29.62 13.60 -5.34
N SER A 203 29.65 12.89 -4.21
CA SER A 203 28.57 12.96 -3.22
C SER A 203 28.32 14.38 -2.69
N ALA A 204 29.35 15.24 -2.68
CA ALA A 204 29.25 16.65 -2.31
C ALA A 204 28.38 17.48 -3.27
N ASN A 205 28.09 16.99 -4.48
CA ASN A 205 27.21 17.64 -5.44
C ASN A 205 25.81 17.89 -4.86
N HIS A 206 25.37 17.13 -3.86
CA HIS A 206 24.09 17.37 -3.17
C HIS A 206 24.02 18.76 -2.51
N PHE A 207 25.12 19.41 -2.21
CA PHE A 207 25.15 20.78 -1.68
C PHE A 207 25.18 21.84 -2.80
N GLU A 208 25.45 21.43 -4.04
CA GLU A 208 25.51 22.29 -5.23
C GLU A 208 24.20 22.24 -6.06
N VAL A 209 23.26 21.37 -5.72
CA VAL A 209 21.94 21.36 -6.36
C VAL A 209 21.23 22.67 -6.08
N GLY A 210 20.94 23.44 -7.11
CA GLY A 210 20.48 24.82 -7.03
C GLY A 210 19.38 25.08 -6.01
N ARG A 211 19.19 26.35 -5.64
CA ARG A 211 18.13 26.76 -4.71
C ARG A 211 16.76 26.54 -5.31
N ILE A 212 15.87 25.88 -4.56
CA ILE A 212 14.44 25.84 -4.85
C ILE A 212 13.69 26.87 -4.01
N GLU A 213 12.56 27.33 -4.54
CA GLU A 213 11.63 28.11 -3.75
C GLU A 213 11.15 27.30 -2.52
N SER A 214 10.94 27.98 -1.42
CA SER A 214 10.45 27.34 -0.21
C SER A 214 9.04 26.77 -0.43
N TRP A 215 8.89 25.48 -0.20
CA TRP A 215 7.57 24.80 -0.21
C TRP A 215 6.87 24.82 1.13
N ARG A 216 7.47 25.41 2.17
CA ARG A 216 6.90 25.49 3.53
C ARG A 216 5.45 26.01 3.55
N PRO A 217 5.05 27.05 2.78
CA PRO A 217 3.65 27.50 2.75
C PRO A 217 2.65 26.46 2.27
N ARG A 218 3.12 25.40 1.60
CA ARG A 218 2.30 24.31 1.07
C ARG A 218 2.15 23.14 2.06
N LEU A 219 2.90 23.07 3.16
CA LEU A 219 2.87 21.95 4.11
C LEU A 219 1.46 21.68 4.66
N GLY A 220 0.66 22.74 4.85
CA GLY A 220 -0.73 22.63 5.26
C GLY A 220 -1.64 21.88 4.27
N THR A 221 -1.18 21.56 3.06
CA THR A 221 -1.94 20.78 2.06
C THR A 221 -1.55 19.30 2.03
N ILE A 222 -0.56 18.88 2.82
CA ILE A 222 -0.19 17.45 2.91
C ILE A 222 -1.34 16.69 3.57
N ALA A 223 -1.91 15.74 2.82
CA ALA A 223 -3.00 14.89 3.27
C ALA A 223 -2.54 13.53 3.82
N ALA A 224 -1.31 13.11 3.50
CA ALA A 224 -0.76 11.85 3.97
C ALA A 224 -0.58 11.85 5.49
N PRO A 225 -0.99 10.79 6.22
CA PRO A 225 -0.65 10.65 7.63
C PRO A 225 0.84 10.87 7.85
N THR A 226 1.21 11.74 8.80
CA THR A 226 2.61 12.14 8.98
C THR A 226 3.11 11.86 10.38
N LEU A 227 4.31 11.24 10.47
CA LEU A 227 5.08 11.04 11.68
C LEU A 227 6.39 11.83 11.57
N VAL A 228 6.67 12.65 12.56
CA VAL A 228 7.93 13.37 12.70
C VAL A 228 8.75 12.70 13.80
N LEU A 229 9.97 12.27 13.46
CA LEU A 229 10.95 11.72 14.40
C LEU A 229 12.12 12.70 14.49
N HIS A 230 12.45 13.16 15.68
CA HIS A 230 13.48 14.20 15.82
C HIS A 230 14.33 13.96 17.04
N GLY A 231 15.65 14.12 16.91
CA GLY A 231 16.56 14.05 18.05
C GLY A 231 16.38 15.26 18.97
N ASP A 232 16.28 15.03 20.28
CA ASP A 232 16.07 16.08 21.27
C ASP A 232 17.29 16.99 21.46
N VAL A 233 18.45 16.55 20.99
CA VAL A 233 19.72 17.28 20.99
C VAL A 233 20.34 17.46 19.60
N ASP A 234 19.50 17.41 18.55
CA ASP A 234 19.95 17.61 17.15
C ASP A 234 20.67 18.95 17.02
N PRO A 235 21.97 18.97 16.68
CA PRO A 235 22.75 20.22 16.61
C PRO A 235 22.56 20.96 15.29
N LEU A 236 22.10 20.29 14.22
CA LEU A 236 21.94 20.88 12.90
C LEU A 236 20.56 21.50 12.73
N THR A 237 19.53 20.74 13.03
CA THR A 237 18.13 21.16 13.05
C THR A 237 17.58 20.94 14.46
N PRO A 238 17.76 21.91 15.41
CA PRO A 238 17.29 21.71 16.77
C PRO A 238 15.80 21.34 16.87
N PRO A 239 15.31 20.75 17.96
CA PRO A 239 13.97 20.16 18.10
C PRO A 239 12.81 21.07 17.64
N GLY A 240 12.97 22.39 17.72
CA GLY A 240 11.99 23.36 17.22
C GLY A 240 11.66 23.21 15.71
N HIS A 241 12.53 22.58 14.92
CA HIS A 241 12.24 22.24 13.52
C HIS A 241 11.23 21.09 13.45
N GLY A 242 11.40 20.04 14.25
CA GLY A 242 10.45 18.94 14.36
C GLY A 242 9.09 19.39 14.90
N GLU A 243 9.09 20.30 15.91
CA GLU A 243 7.88 20.90 16.46
C GLU A 243 7.13 21.75 15.42
N ALA A 244 7.86 22.53 14.61
CA ALA A 244 7.28 23.31 13.53
C ALA A 244 6.66 22.40 12.46
N MET A 245 7.37 21.32 12.10
CA MET A 245 6.85 20.32 11.15
C MET A 245 5.55 19.70 11.64
N ALA A 246 5.50 19.25 12.90
CA ALA A 246 4.32 18.66 13.49
C ALA A 246 3.14 19.65 13.60
N ARG A 247 3.41 20.94 13.73
CA ARG A 247 2.40 22.00 13.79
C ARG A 247 1.88 22.37 12.40
N GLU A 248 2.74 22.37 11.38
CA GLU A 248 2.43 22.89 10.05
C GLU A 248 1.85 21.84 9.10
N VAL A 249 2.12 20.55 9.36
CA VAL A 249 1.50 19.44 8.61
C VAL A 249 0.24 18.96 9.34
N PRO A 250 -0.94 18.96 8.71
CA PRO A 250 -2.18 18.58 9.36
C PRO A 250 -2.15 17.16 9.94
N GLY A 251 -2.48 17.01 11.22
CA GLY A 251 -2.53 15.72 11.90
C GLY A 251 -1.18 15.04 12.13
N ALA A 252 -0.07 15.72 11.87
CA ALA A 252 1.26 15.17 12.11
C ALA A 252 1.49 14.94 13.61
N ARG A 253 2.19 13.84 13.92
CA ARG A 253 2.59 13.47 15.27
C ARG A 253 4.10 13.62 15.41
N LEU A 254 4.56 14.19 16.52
CA LEU A 254 5.99 14.30 16.86
C LEU A 254 6.37 13.25 17.90
N LEU A 255 7.49 12.57 17.65
CA LEU A 255 8.18 11.73 18.62
C LEU A 255 9.62 12.21 18.73
N LEU A 256 9.99 12.73 19.91
CA LEU A 256 11.36 13.10 20.21
C LEU A 256 12.14 11.85 20.62
N LEU A 257 13.37 11.76 20.11
CA LEU A 257 14.32 10.69 20.38
C LEU A 257 15.33 11.19 21.41
N GLU A 258 15.30 10.59 22.61
CA GLU A 258 16.15 10.99 23.73
C GLU A 258 17.63 10.78 23.43
N ASP A 259 18.49 11.72 23.81
CA ASP A 259 19.93 11.69 23.59
C ASP A 259 20.32 11.40 22.13
N CYS A 260 19.57 11.89 21.17
CA CYS A 260 19.77 11.68 19.74
C CYS A 260 20.11 12.99 19.04
N GLY A 261 21.17 12.99 18.26
CA GLY A 261 21.58 14.11 17.41
C GLY A 261 20.91 14.11 16.04
N HIS A 262 21.64 14.59 15.01
CA HIS A 262 21.20 14.56 13.61
C HIS A 262 21.54 13.21 12.94
N GLU A 263 21.08 12.13 13.55
CA GLU A 263 21.47 10.76 13.21
C GLU A 263 20.35 9.77 13.54
N LEU A 264 20.52 8.50 13.14
CA LEU A 264 19.62 7.40 13.48
C LEU A 264 20.42 6.20 14.02
N PRO A 265 21.04 6.32 15.21
CA PRO A 265 21.92 5.29 15.74
C PRO A 265 21.15 4.03 16.16
N PRO A 266 21.79 2.84 16.19
CA PRO A 266 21.15 1.59 16.62
C PRO A 266 20.44 1.67 17.98
N GLY A 267 20.93 2.50 18.87
CA GLY A 267 20.36 2.68 20.21
C GLY A 267 18.94 3.26 20.27
N VAL A 268 18.43 3.81 19.16
CA VAL A 268 17.03 4.33 19.09
C VAL A 268 16.12 3.41 18.26
N TRP A 269 16.64 2.35 17.65
CA TRP A 269 15.83 1.53 16.72
C TRP A 269 14.69 0.80 17.42
N ASP A 270 14.82 0.44 18.70
CA ASP A 270 13.75 -0.20 19.46
C ASP A 270 12.53 0.72 19.69
N VAL A 271 12.71 2.02 19.50
CA VAL A 271 11.63 3.03 19.53
C VAL A 271 11.18 3.36 18.11
N VAL A 272 12.12 3.60 17.20
CA VAL A 272 11.86 4.11 15.85
C VAL A 272 11.19 3.05 14.96
N VAL A 273 11.70 1.82 14.95
CA VAL A 273 11.15 0.76 14.08
C VAL A 273 9.69 0.45 14.41
N PRO A 274 9.29 0.20 15.67
CA PRO A 274 7.88 0.01 16.01
C PRO A 274 7.02 1.24 15.70
N ALA A 275 7.54 2.46 15.88
CA ALA A 275 6.81 3.68 15.56
C ALA A 275 6.53 3.81 14.06
N ILE A 276 7.51 3.51 13.19
CA ILE A 276 7.33 3.49 11.73
C ILE A 276 6.36 2.37 11.33
N VAL A 277 6.52 1.15 11.84
CA VAL A 277 5.63 0.02 11.53
C VAL A 277 4.19 0.38 11.90
N ALA A 278 3.94 0.85 13.13
CA ALA A 278 2.59 1.25 13.55
C ALA A 278 2.04 2.45 12.75
N HIS A 279 2.92 3.38 12.31
CA HIS A 279 2.50 4.51 11.50
C HIS A 279 2.11 4.09 10.09
N THR A 280 2.83 3.16 9.49
CA THR A 280 2.53 2.63 8.15
C THR A 280 1.24 1.81 8.11
N ASP A 281 0.78 1.26 9.24
CA ASP A 281 -0.54 0.62 9.35
C ASP A 281 -1.70 1.63 9.30
N LEU A 282 -1.49 2.88 9.73
CA LEU A 282 -2.49 3.95 9.63
C LEU A 282 -2.76 4.42 8.20
N ALA A 283 -1.86 4.09 7.28
CA ALA A 283 -1.93 4.50 5.87
C ALA A 283 -2.86 3.62 5.02
N LYS A 284 -3.46 2.57 5.59
CA LYS A 284 -4.49 1.80 4.88
C LYS A 284 -5.67 2.72 4.62
N PRO A 285 -6.09 2.89 3.35
CA PRO A 285 -7.27 3.68 3.05
C PRO A 285 -8.47 3.09 3.80
N GLY A 286 -9.22 3.92 4.48
CA GLY A 286 -10.45 3.51 5.13
C GLY A 286 -11.45 2.96 4.10
N ARG A 287 -12.48 2.26 4.59
CA ARG A 287 -13.53 1.64 3.75
C ARG A 287 -14.11 2.63 2.73
N ASP A 288 -14.39 3.86 3.14
CA ASP A 288 -15.01 4.89 2.28
C ASP A 288 -14.03 5.39 1.20
N GLU A 289 -12.76 5.54 1.53
CA GLU A 289 -11.70 5.93 0.58
C GLU A 289 -11.45 4.79 -0.44
N THR A 290 -11.38 3.55 0.02
CA THR A 290 -11.27 2.37 -0.85
C THR A 290 -12.48 2.30 -1.79
N MET A 291 -13.70 2.52 -1.29
CA MET A 291 -14.92 2.56 -2.12
C MET A 291 -14.89 3.73 -3.11
N ALA A 292 -14.39 4.90 -2.74
CA ALA A 292 -14.23 6.02 -3.65
C ALA A 292 -13.20 5.72 -4.77
N ARG A 293 -12.13 5.00 -4.44
CA ARG A 293 -11.12 4.53 -5.41
C ARG A 293 -11.74 3.51 -6.39
N ILE A 294 -12.51 2.54 -5.90
CA ILE A 294 -13.22 1.56 -6.74
C ILE A 294 -14.19 2.29 -7.69
N ARG A 295 -14.94 3.29 -7.22
CA ARG A 295 -15.85 4.09 -8.06
C ARG A 295 -15.12 4.81 -9.18
N ARG A 296 -13.91 5.32 -8.94
CA ARG A 296 -13.06 5.94 -9.99
C ARG A 296 -12.53 4.94 -11.01
N LEU A 297 -12.27 3.69 -10.58
CA LEU A 297 -11.81 2.61 -11.46
C LEU A 297 -12.95 1.96 -12.25
N GLY A 298 -14.21 2.19 -11.88
CA GLY A 298 -15.41 1.54 -12.44
C GLY A 298 -15.74 1.86 -13.91
N SER A 299 -14.91 2.62 -14.62
CA SER A 299 -14.95 2.79 -16.08
C SER A 299 -13.98 1.87 -16.81
N VAL A 300 -13.15 1.11 -16.09
CA VAL A 300 -12.20 0.12 -16.59
C VAL A 300 -12.81 -1.26 -16.34
N ASP A 301 -12.52 -2.24 -17.18
CA ASP A 301 -12.93 -3.63 -17.05
C ASP A 301 -13.05 -4.09 -15.59
N ALA A 302 -14.27 -4.45 -15.18
CA ALA A 302 -14.60 -4.76 -13.80
C ALA A 302 -13.74 -5.91 -13.23
N GLY A 303 -13.42 -6.93 -14.04
CA GLY A 303 -12.55 -8.04 -13.64
C GLY A 303 -11.16 -7.58 -13.24
N THR A 304 -10.56 -6.71 -14.02
CA THR A 304 -9.25 -6.11 -13.73
C THR A 304 -9.30 -5.25 -12.45
N ALA A 305 -10.40 -4.54 -12.20
CA ALA A 305 -10.54 -3.68 -11.01
C ALA A 305 -10.63 -4.51 -9.72
N PHE A 306 -11.39 -5.62 -9.73
CA PHE A 306 -11.52 -6.52 -8.58
C PHE A 306 -10.20 -7.25 -8.29
N GLU A 307 -9.52 -7.77 -9.33
CA GLU A 307 -8.21 -8.41 -9.13
C GLU A 307 -7.19 -7.45 -8.55
N ARG A 308 -7.09 -6.21 -9.05
CA ARG A 308 -6.20 -5.20 -8.47
C ARG A 308 -6.50 -4.91 -7.01
N LEU A 309 -7.78 -4.86 -6.64
CA LEU A 309 -8.18 -4.63 -5.25
C LEU A 309 -7.77 -5.81 -4.35
N TYR A 310 -8.08 -7.04 -4.76
CA TYR A 310 -7.72 -8.22 -3.98
C TYR A 310 -6.20 -8.42 -3.91
N ALA A 311 -5.48 -8.16 -5.00
CA ALA A 311 -4.02 -8.19 -5.00
C ALA A 311 -3.42 -7.12 -4.07
N ALA A 312 -3.96 -5.88 -4.06
CA ALA A 312 -3.55 -4.84 -3.13
C ALA A 312 -3.89 -5.21 -1.67
N ALA A 313 -5.03 -5.86 -1.43
CA ALA A 313 -5.41 -6.34 -0.10
C ALA A 313 -4.51 -7.50 0.38
N ALA A 314 -4.12 -8.41 -0.51
CA ALA A 314 -3.16 -9.48 -0.21
C ALA A 314 -1.78 -8.91 0.18
N ARG A 315 -1.40 -7.74 -0.37
CA ARG A 315 -0.20 -6.99 0.03
C ARG A 315 -0.40 -6.12 1.27
N GLY A 316 -1.60 -6.14 1.87
CA GLY A 316 -1.90 -5.33 3.05
C GLY A 316 -2.04 -3.82 2.79
N GLU A 317 -2.14 -3.39 1.53
CA GLU A 317 -2.24 -1.98 1.12
C GLU A 317 -3.64 -1.38 1.33
N VAL A 318 -4.67 -2.22 1.29
CA VAL A 318 -6.07 -1.84 1.43
C VAL A 318 -6.84 -2.92 2.17
N ASP A 319 -7.96 -2.55 2.80
CA ASP A 319 -8.93 -3.54 3.27
C ASP A 319 -10.02 -3.71 2.20
N VAL A 320 -10.44 -4.96 1.94
CA VAL A 320 -11.57 -5.23 1.05
C VAL A 320 -12.86 -4.78 1.75
N PRO A 321 -13.59 -3.77 1.23
CA PRO A 321 -14.70 -3.13 1.98
C PRO A 321 -15.88 -4.04 2.31
N TRP A 322 -16.05 -5.13 1.57
CA TRP A 322 -17.10 -6.15 1.78
C TRP A 322 -16.59 -7.40 2.47
N GLN A 323 -15.29 -7.43 2.84
CA GLN A 323 -14.71 -8.54 3.59
C GLN A 323 -15.42 -8.71 4.93
N ARG A 324 -15.70 -9.96 5.26
CA ARG A 324 -16.27 -10.39 6.53
C ARG A 324 -15.44 -11.55 7.06
N GLU A 325 -15.40 -11.73 8.37
CA GLU A 325 -14.77 -12.91 8.97
C GLU A 325 -15.72 -14.11 8.95
N GLU A 326 -17.03 -13.84 9.08
CA GLU A 326 -18.11 -14.83 9.10
C GLU A 326 -19.02 -14.68 7.86
N PRO A 327 -19.76 -15.74 7.49
CA PRO A 327 -20.80 -15.65 6.49
C PRO A 327 -21.86 -14.57 6.83
N HIS A 328 -22.58 -14.10 5.82
CA HIS A 328 -23.63 -13.12 6.08
C HIS A 328 -24.72 -13.70 6.97
N GLN A 329 -25.19 -12.94 7.98
CA GLN A 329 -26.15 -13.44 8.97
C GLN A 329 -27.41 -14.05 8.32
N LEU A 330 -27.93 -13.45 7.25
CA LEU A 330 -29.09 -14.00 6.54
C LEU A 330 -28.78 -15.35 5.87
N ILE A 331 -27.55 -15.62 5.46
CA ILE A 331 -27.12 -16.93 4.95
C ILE A 331 -27.06 -17.94 6.11
N LEU A 332 -26.47 -17.54 7.24
CA LEU A 332 -26.44 -18.37 8.44
C LEU A 332 -27.88 -18.76 8.90
N ASP A 333 -28.78 -17.80 8.96
CA ASP A 333 -30.17 -18.02 9.40
C ASP A 333 -30.92 -18.91 8.41
N ARG A 334 -30.75 -18.67 7.10
CA ARG A 334 -31.44 -19.44 6.04
C ARG A 334 -31.05 -20.91 6.00
N PHE A 335 -29.76 -21.19 6.22
CA PHE A 335 -29.23 -22.56 6.13
C PHE A 335 -29.05 -23.21 7.49
N LYS A 336 -29.53 -22.60 8.58
CA LYS A 336 -29.45 -23.16 9.92
C LYS A 336 -30.17 -24.52 9.98
N GLY A 337 -29.43 -25.59 10.32
CA GLY A 337 -29.94 -26.94 10.43
C GLY A 337 -30.25 -27.64 9.10
N VAL A 338 -29.84 -27.05 7.97
CA VAL A 338 -29.98 -27.70 6.66
C VAL A 338 -28.86 -28.74 6.52
N ASP A 339 -29.25 -29.97 6.12
CA ASP A 339 -28.32 -31.02 5.68
C ASP A 339 -28.10 -30.91 4.17
N GLY A 340 -26.87 -30.62 3.80
CA GLY A 340 -26.41 -30.47 2.40
C GLY A 340 -25.91 -31.76 1.76
N THR A 341 -25.90 -32.88 2.50
CA THR A 341 -25.34 -34.15 2.03
C THR A 341 -25.99 -34.59 0.72
N GLY A 342 -25.18 -34.88 -0.26
CA GLY A 342 -25.62 -35.31 -1.61
C GLY A 342 -26.19 -34.19 -2.50
N LYS A 343 -26.12 -32.94 -2.07
CA LYS A 343 -26.55 -31.75 -2.82
C LYS A 343 -25.36 -30.88 -3.22
N ARG A 344 -25.48 -30.18 -4.33
CA ARG A 344 -24.47 -29.27 -4.87
C ARG A 344 -24.85 -27.82 -4.61
N ALA A 345 -23.90 -27.03 -4.16
CA ALA A 345 -24.07 -25.59 -3.97
C ALA A 345 -23.08 -24.79 -4.82
N LEU A 346 -23.52 -23.64 -5.36
CA LEU A 346 -22.68 -22.66 -6.03
C LEU A 346 -22.77 -21.31 -5.32
N VAL A 347 -21.63 -20.71 -5.02
CA VAL A 347 -21.52 -19.34 -4.53
C VAL A 347 -20.91 -18.46 -5.60
N VAL A 348 -21.72 -17.50 -6.06
CA VAL A 348 -21.36 -16.56 -7.13
C VAL A 348 -20.53 -15.41 -6.55
N GLY A 349 -19.37 -15.10 -7.16
CA GLY A 349 -18.49 -14.03 -6.68
C GLY A 349 -18.08 -14.28 -5.23
N SER A 350 -17.48 -15.46 -4.97
CA SER A 350 -17.26 -15.98 -3.62
C SER A 350 -16.27 -15.17 -2.78
N GLY A 351 -15.49 -14.25 -3.39
CA GLY A 351 -14.46 -13.49 -2.71
C GLY A 351 -13.51 -14.40 -1.94
N TYR A 352 -13.28 -14.12 -0.66
CA TYR A 352 -12.44 -14.95 0.22
C TYR A 352 -13.15 -16.20 0.80
N GLY A 353 -14.32 -16.58 0.30
CA GLY A 353 -14.87 -17.92 0.44
C GLY A 353 -15.74 -18.17 1.68
N GLN A 354 -16.11 -17.18 2.50
CA GLN A 354 -16.82 -17.41 3.76
C GLN A 354 -18.16 -18.14 3.59
N ASP A 355 -19.00 -17.67 2.67
CA ASP A 355 -20.32 -18.27 2.42
C ASP A 355 -20.17 -19.68 1.80
N ALA A 356 -19.17 -19.89 0.93
CA ALA A 356 -18.88 -21.21 0.33
C ALA A 356 -18.34 -22.20 1.37
N GLY A 357 -17.41 -21.76 2.22
CA GLY A 357 -16.88 -22.58 3.32
C GLY A 357 -17.97 -23.01 4.31
N PHE A 358 -18.89 -22.10 4.60
CA PHE A 358 -20.04 -22.41 5.46
C PHE A 358 -20.95 -23.49 4.85
N LEU A 359 -21.33 -23.35 3.57
CA LEU A 359 -22.17 -24.35 2.90
C LEU A 359 -21.45 -25.71 2.81
N ALA A 360 -20.15 -25.73 2.53
CA ALA A 360 -19.37 -26.96 2.56
C ALA A 360 -19.37 -27.61 3.97
N GLY A 361 -19.31 -26.79 5.03
CA GLY A 361 -19.44 -27.24 6.41
C GLY A 361 -20.81 -27.86 6.75
N LEU A 362 -21.87 -27.55 6.00
CA LEU A 362 -23.17 -28.16 6.07
C LEU A 362 -23.31 -29.45 5.24
N GLY A 363 -22.26 -29.91 4.58
CA GLY A 363 -22.19 -31.12 3.77
C GLY A 363 -22.53 -30.97 2.30
N PHE A 364 -22.74 -29.73 1.79
CA PHE A 364 -22.89 -29.52 0.34
C PHE A 364 -21.58 -29.77 -0.40
N ASP A 365 -21.66 -30.40 -1.60
CA ASP A 365 -20.59 -30.32 -2.59
C ASP A 365 -20.56 -28.90 -3.16
N THR A 366 -19.70 -28.05 -2.56
CA THR A 366 -19.73 -26.60 -2.78
C THR A 366 -18.65 -26.15 -3.74
N VAL A 367 -19.08 -25.35 -4.73
CA VAL A 367 -18.20 -24.58 -5.62
C VAL A 367 -18.38 -23.09 -5.30
N GLY A 368 -17.27 -22.40 -5.05
CA GLY A 368 -17.21 -20.95 -5.06
C GLY A 368 -16.45 -20.48 -6.30
N PHE A 369 -16.87 -19.42 -6.95
CA PHE A 369 -16.06 -18.83 -8.01
C PHE A 369 -15.98 -17.32 -7.90
N ASP A 370 -14.88 -16.78 -8.37
CA ASP A 370 -14.65 -15.35 -8.47
C ASP A 370 -13.83 -15.07 -9.73
N ILE A 371 -13.92 -13.86 -10.25
CA ILE A 371 -13.12 -13.42 -11.39
C ILE A 371 -11.66 -13.16 -10.99
N SER A 372 -11.39 -12.94 -9.72
CA SER A 372 -10.07 -12.65 -9.17
C SER A 372 -9.30 -13.93 -8.82
N PRO A 373 -8.18 -14.24 -9.50
CA PRO A 373 -7.28 -15.32 -9.11
C PRO A 373 -6.76 -15.19 -7.68
N THR A 374 -6.48 -13.96 -7.22
CA THR A 374 -6.01 -13.70 -5.85
C THR A 374 -7.08 -14.07 -4.82
N ALA A 375 -8.34 -13.67 -5.03
CA ALA A 375 -9.44 -14.02 -4.12
C ALA A 375 -9.64 -15.54 -4.05
N VAL A 376 -9.65 -16.21 -5.20
CA VAL A 376 -9.78 -17.68 -5.32
C VAL A 376 -8.64 -18.41 -4.58
N GLY A 377 -7.40 -17.96 -4.71
CA GLY A 377 -6.25 -18.53 -4.00
C GLY A 377 -6.43 -18.45 -2.49
N VAL A 378 -6.75 -17.27 -1.96
CA VAL A 378 -7.00 -17.07 -0.53
C VAL A 378 -8.18 -17.91 -0.04
N ALA A 379 -9.27 -17.98 -0.80
CA ALA A 379 -10.45 -18.78 -0.45
C ALA A 379 -10.13 -20.28 -0.35
N ALA A 380 -9.36 -20.80 -1.30
CA ALA A 380 -8.96 -22.21 -1.32
C ALA A 380 -8.08 -22.61 -0.13
N GLU A 381 -7.18 -21.72 0.29
CA GLU A 381 -6.35 -21.93 1.48
C GLU A 381 -7.19 -21.91 2.78
N ARG A 382 -8.16 -20.98 2.87
CA ARG A 382 -8.98 -20.81 4.07
C ARG A 382 -10.04 -21.89 4.24
N PHE A 383 -10.61 -22.37 3.15
CA PHE A 383 -11.76 -23.30 3.16
C PHE A 383 -11.54 -24.52 2.26
N PRO A 384 -10.60 -25.42 2.60
CA PRO A 384 -10.23 -26.56 1.75
C PRO A 384 -11.34 -27.59 1.55
N ALA A 385 -12.46 -27.50 2.30
CA ALA A 385 -13.64 -28.35 2.11
C ALA A 385 -14.52 -27.92 0.93
N ALA A 386 -14.34 -26.70 0.40
CA ALA A 386 -15.03 -26.22 -0.79
C ALA A 386 -14.06 -26.18 -1.97
N ARG A 387 -14.56 -26.27 -3.21
CA ARG A 387 -13.79 -26.08 -4.42
C ARG A 387 -13.91 -24.63 -4.89
N PHE A 388 -12.79 -23.97 -5.16
CA PHE A 388 -12.76 -22.60 -5.68
C PHE A 388 -12.22 -22.57 -7.09
N VAL A 389 -12.83 -21.74 -7.97
CA VAL A 389 -12.54 -21.69 -9.41
C VAL A 389 -12.48 -20.23 -9.85
N VAL A 390 -11.46 -19.88 -10.64
CA VAL A 390 -11.45 -18.60 -11.36
C VAL A 390 -12.37 -18.72 -12.57
N ALA A 391 -13.43 -17.90 -12.60
CA ALA A 391 -14.38 -17.91 -13.71
C ALA A 391 -15.04 -16.54 -13.90
N ASP A 392 -15.39 -16.22 -15.15
CA ASP A 392 -16.16 -15.03 -15.50
C ASP A 392 -17.66 -15.36 -15.47
N LEU A 393 -18.43 -14.57 -14.69
CA LEU A 393 -19.88 -14.70 -14.63
C LEU A 393 -20.56 -14.42 -15.99
N LEU A 394 -19.92 -13.65 -16.87
CA LEU A 394 -20.44 -13.35 -18.21
C LEU A 394 -20.15 -14.44 -19.23
N ASP A 395 -19.13 -15.28 -18.99
CA ASP A 395 -18.78 -16.46 -19.79
C ASP A 395 -18.49 -17.69 -18.89
N PRO A 396 -19.50 -18.17 -18.15
CA PRO A 396 -19.33 -19.25 -17.18
C PRO A 396 -19.17 -20.62 -17.87
N PRO A 397 -18.56 -21.61 -17.18
CA PRO A 397 -18.47 -22.98 -17.65
C PRO A 397 -19.83 -23.55 -18.03
N VAL A 398 -19.95 -24.13 -19.22
CA VAL A 398 -21.21 -24.64 -19.77
C VAL A 398 -21.83 -25.76 -18.93
N GLU A 399 -20.99 -26.57 -18.29
CA GLU A 399 -21.38 -27.66 -17.38
C GLU A 399 -22.05 -27.21 -16.09
N TRP A 400 -22.06 -25.92 -15.78
CA TRP A 400 -22.76 -25.37 -14.62
C TRP A 400 -24.26 -25.18 -14.86
N SER A 401 -24.71 -25.27 -16.12
CA SER A 401 -26.14 -25.14 -16.47
C SER A 401 -26.97 -26.26 -15.84
N GLY A 402 -27.93 -25.89 -15.00
CA GLY A 402 -28.82 -26.84 -14.30
C GLY A 402 -28.10 -27.78 -13.32
N ALA A 403 -26.93 -27.38 -12.79
CA ALA A 403 -26.05 -28.29 -12.08
C ALA A 403 -26.10 -28.15 -10.56
N PHE A 404 -26.74 -27.13 -9.99
CA PHE A 404 -26.66 -26.85 -8.56
C PHE A 404 -28.06 -26.84 -7.89
N ASP A 405 -28.20 -27.58 -6.78
CA ASP A 405 -29.40 -27.58 -5.96
C ASP A 405 -29.61 -26.26 -5.23
N VAL A 406 -28.51 -25.58 -4.92
CA VAL A 406 -28.49 -24.27 -4.27
C VAL A 406 -27.51 -23.35 -5.01
N VAL A 407 -27.99 -22.17 -5.42
CA VAL A 407 -27.16 -21.09 -5.95
C VAL A 407 -27.33 -19.88 -5.02
N VAL A 408 -26.20 -19.32 -4.56
CA VAL A 408 -26.17 -18.18 -3.64
C VAL A 408 -25.45 -17.02 -4.28
N GLU A 409 -26.08 -15.87 -4.29
CA GLU A 409 -25.54 -14.60 -4.74
C GLU A 409 -25.63 -13.57 -3.60
N VAL A 410 -24.48 -13.03 -3.18
CA VAL A 410 -24.40 -12.05 -2.11
C VAL A 410 -23.67 -10.81 -2.62
N LEU A 411 -24.42 -9.75 -2.92
CA LEU A 411 -23.92 -8.41 -3.27
C LEU A 411 -23.16 -8.35 -4.63
N ILE A 412 -23.38 -9.29 -5.55
CA ILE A 412 -22.64 -9.38 -6.82
C ILE A 412 -23.29 -8.56 -7.93
N ALA A 413 -24.61 -8.75 -8.19
CA ALA A 413 -25.27 -8.01 -9.27
C ALA A 413 -25.14 -6.49 -9.11
N GLN A 414 -25.21 -5.99 -7.88
CA GLN A 414 -25.00 -4.58 -7.59
C GLN A 414 -23.58 -4.07 -7.82
N ALA A 415 -22.61 -4.95 -7.99
CA ALA A 415 -21.22 -4.59 -8.32
C ALA A 415 -20.99 -4.52 -9.84
N LEU A 416 -21.98 -4.91 -10.64
CA LEU A 416 -21.92 -4.91 -12.09
C LEU A 416 -22.62 -3.69 -12.70
N PRO A 417 -22.07 -3.08 -13.77
CA PRO A 417 -22.74 -2.03 -14.53
C PRO A 417 -24.10 -2.48 -15.06
N ALA A 418 -25.02 -1.51 -15.24
CA ALA A 418 -26.41 -1.79 -15.61
C ALA A 418 -26.56 -2.45 -16.99
N ASP A 419 -25.65 -2.20 -17.92
CA ASP A 419 -25.64 -2.75 -19.28
C ASP A 419 -25.25 -4.23 -19.33
N VAL A 420 -24.40 -4.73 -18.42
CA VAL A 420 -23.99 -6.13 -18.36
C VAL A 420 -24.80 -6.98 -17.38
N ARG A 421 -25.49 -6.33 -16.43
CA ARG A 421 -26.26 -6.99 -15.37
C ARG A 421 -27.32 -7.96 -15.86
N PRO A 422 -28.12 -7.66 -16.93
CA PRO A 422 -29.10 -8.59 -17.47
C PRO A 422 -28.47 -9.93 -17.93
N ALA A 423 -27.31 -9.90 -18.57
CA ALA A 423 -26.59 -11.09 -19.01
C ALA A 423 -26.07 -11.91 -17.80
N ALA A 424 -25.53 -11.23 -16.79
CA ALA A 424 -25.10 -11.87 -15.55
C ALA A 424 -26.26 -12.57 -14.82
N ILE A 425 -27.42 -11.90 -14.67
CA ILE A 425 -28.62 -12.46 -14.06
C ILE A 425 -29.11 -13.68 -14.85
N ALA A 426 -29.11 -13.61 -16.20
CA ALA A 426 -29.50 -14.73 -17.04
C ALA A 426 -28.59 -15.95 -16.84
N ASN A 427 -27.27 -15.74 -16.70
CA ASN A 427 -26.33 -16.82 -16.40
C ASN A 427 -26.56 -17.39 -14.99
N MET A 428 -26.72 -16.56 -13.98
CA MET A 428 -26.97 -17.01 -12.59
C MET A 428 -28.23 -17.89 -12.50
N ARG A 429 -29.32 -17.50 -13.19
CA ARG A 429 -30.56 -18.32 -13.26
C ARG A 429 -30.30 -19.71 -13.81
N ARG A 430 -29.48 -19.80 -14.88
CA ARG A 430 -29.20 -21.06 -15.57
C ARG A 430 -28.44 -22.07 -14.72
N PHE A 431 -27.76 -21.66 -13.66
CA PHE A 431 -27.01 -22.58 -12.77
C PHE A 431 -27.93 -23.47 -11.93
N VAL A 432 -29.15 -23.03 -11.65
CA VAL A 432 -30.09 -23.72 -10.75
C VAL A 432 -30.59 -25.01 -11.37
N ALA A 433 -30.43 -26.13 -10.69
CA ALA A 433 -30.95 -27.44 -11.09
C ALA A 433 -32.49 -27.49 -11.03
N PRO A 434 -33.16 -28.40 -11.76
CA PRO A 434 -34.58 -28.67 -11.58
C PRO A 434 -34.91 -28.99 -10.12
N GLY A 435 -35.87 -28.27 -9.52
CA GLY A 435 -36.20 -28.35 -8.09
C GLY A 435 -35.24 -27.61 -7.17
N GLY A 436 -34.17 -26.99 -7.69
CA GLY A 436 -33.20 -26.23 -6.94
C GLY A 436 -33.66 -24.83 -6.53
N THR A 437 -32.90 -24.19 -5.68
CA THR A 437 -33.17 -22.87 -5.08
C THR A 437 -32.09 -21.88 -5.42
N PHE A 438 -32.49 -20.65 -5.80
CA PHE A 438 -31.61 -19.49 -5.90
C PHE A 438 -31.88 -18.56 -4.73
N VAL A 439 -30.80 -18.09 -4.08
CA VAL A 439 -30.85 -17.15 -2.95
C VAL A 439 -30.10 -15.89 -3.31
N LEU A 440 -30.78 -14.75 -3.20
CA LEU A 440 -30.25 -13.41 -3.52
C LEU A 440 -30.20 -12.54 -2.25
N LEU A 441 -29.07 -11.88 -2.04
CA LEU A 441 -28.93 -10.78 -1.11
C LEU A 441 -28.29 -9.58 -1.83
N SER A 442 -28.95 -8.43 -1.85
CA SER A 442 -28.45 -7.21 -2.46
C SER A 442 -28.80 -5.97 -1.64
N HIS A 443 -28.12 -4.84 -1.87
CA HIS A 443 -28.64 -3.55 -1.41
C HIS A 443 -29.87 -3.15 -2.21
N ALA A 444 -30.80 -2.48 -1.53
CA ALA A 444 -32.06 -2.00 -2.08
C ALA A 444 -31.99 -0.49 -2.37
N ARG A 445 -32.63 -0.08 -3.46
CA ARG A 445 -32.87 1.31 -3.83
C ARG A 445 -34.34 1.46 -4.25
N ASP A 446 -34.93 2.61 -4.00
CA ASP A 446 -36.24 2.95 -4.53
C ASP A 446 -36.16 3.36 -6.01
N ASP A 447 -37.24 3.15 -6.77
CA ASP A 447 -37.26 3.41 -8.23
C ASP A 447 -37.07 4.89 -8.56
N ASP A 448 -37.45 5.80 -7.67
CA ASP A 448 -37.32 7.24 -7.78
C ASP A 448 -35.99 7.78 -7.28
N GLU A 449 -35.19 6.97 -6.60
CA GLU A 449 -33.83 7.36 -6.19
C GLU A 449 -32.84 7.29 -7.38
N PRO A 450 -31.99 8.30 -7.57
CA PRO A 450 -30.97 8.25 -8.61
C PRO A 450 -29.96 7.12 -8.34
N SER A 451 -29.56 6.41 -9.41
CA SER A 451 -28.49 5.42 -9.30
C SER A 451 -27.16 6.11 -8.97
N PRO A 452 -26.36 5.57 -8.04
CA PRO A 452 -25.02 6.08 -7.78
C PRO A 452 -24.15 6.12 -9.05
N ALA A 453 -23.19 7.06 -9.11
CA ALA A 453 -22.27 7.21 -10.23
C ALA A 453 -21.28 6.05 -10.39
N GLY A 454 -21.17 5.17 -9.39
CA GLY A 454 -20.27 3.99 -9.39
C GLY A 454 -20.70 2.94 -8.35
N PRO A 455 -20.09 1.73 -8.40
CA PRO A 455 -20.48 0.63 -7.55
C PRO A 455 -20.35 0.96 -6.04
N PRO A 456 -21.21 0.34 -5.18
CA PRO A 456 -22.28 -0.53 -5.58
C PRO A 456 -23.46 0.23 -6.18
N TRP A 457 -24.17 -0.40 -7.13
CA TRP A 457 -25.43 0.09 -7.68
C TRP A 457 -26.57 -0.74 -7.08
N PRO A 458 -27.21 -0.26 -5.99
CA PRO A 458 -28.30 -0.98 -5.34
C PRO A 458 -29.42 -1.32 -6.31
N LEU A 459 -29.99 -2.51 -6.19
CA LEU A 459 -31.03 -2.98 -7.09
C LEU A 459 -32.39 -2.34 -6.76
N VAL A 460 -33.16 -2.04 -7.80
CA VAL A 460 -34.58 -1.75 -7.69
C VAL A 460 -35.40 -3.03 -7.72
N ARG A 461 -36.67 -2.96 -7.31
CA ARG A 461 -37.55 -4.11 -7.24
C ARG A 461 -37.66 -4.87 -8.56
N ALA A 462 -37.81 -4.17 -9.67
CA ALA A 462 -37.90 -4.77 -11.00
C ALA A 462 -36.64 -5.59 -11.38
N GLU A 463 -35.46 -5.13 -10.97
CA GLU A 463 -34.20 -5.89 -11.18
C GLU A 463 -34.18 -7.17 -10.36
N VAL A 464 -34.66 -7.16 -9.11
CA VAL A 464 -34.77 -8.37 -8.27
C VAL A 464 -35.80 -9.32 -8.86
N GLU A 465 -36.95 -8.84 -9.28
CA GLU A 465 -38.00 -9.66 -9.90
C GLU A 465 -37.55 -10.26 -11.24
N SER A 466 -36.59 -9.65 -11.95
CA SER A 466 -36.01 -10.16 -13.20
C SER A 466 -35.20 -11.45 -13.05
N TYR A 467 -34.92 -11.88 -11.82
CA TYR A 467 -34.35 -13.23 -11.56
C TYR A 467 -35.38 -14.35 -11.79
N ALA A 468 -36.68 -14.05 -11.81
CA ALA A 468 -37.68 -15.03 -12.21
C ALA A 468 -37.76 -15.18 -13.71
N ASP A 469 -38.13 -16.38 -14.18
CA ASP A 469 -38.46 -16.70 -15.56
C ASP A 469 -39.60 -17.73 -15.58
N ASP A 470 -39.88 -18.34 -16.74
CA ASP A 470 -40.97 -19.30 -16.88
C ASP A 470 -40.80 -20.54 -15.99
N ASP A 471 -39.54 -20.93 -15.71
CA ASP A 471 -39.15 -22.13 -14.96
C ASP A 471 -38.65 -21.82 -13.55
N LEU A 472 -38.14 -20.61 -13.27
CA LEU A 472 -37.60 -20.17 -11.99
C LEU A 472 -38.53 -19.14 -11.36
N ARG A 473 -39.36 -19.55 -10.38
CA ARG A 473 -40.37 -18.68 -9.78
C ARG A 473 -39.90 -18.07 -8.47
N ALA A 474 -40.29 -16.81 -8.23
CA ALA A 474 -40.08 -16.17 -6.94
C ALA A 474 -40.91 -16.85 -5.86
N VAL A 475 -40.26 -17.30 -4.80
CA VAL A 475 -40.87 -17.86 -3.58
C VAL A 475 -40.99 -16.76 -2.53
N LEU A 476 -39.99 -15.91 -2.45
CA LEU A 476 -39.94 -14.79 -1.52
C LEU A 476 -39.20 -13.62 -2.19
N VAL A 477 -39.75 -12.42 -2.11
CA VAL A 477 -39.05 -11.17 -2.39
C VAL A 477 -39.41 -10.21 -1.28
N ASP A 478 -38.50 -10.03 -0.36
CA ASP A 478 -38.66 -9.18 0.82
C ASP A 478 -37.60 -8.06 0.87
N ARG A 479 -38.00 -6.95 1.46
CA ARG A 479 -37.14 -5.81 1.68
C ARG A 479 -37.10 -5.45 3.16
N THR A 480 -35.90 -5.56 3.74
CA THR A 480 -35.66 -5.14 5.12
C THR A 480 -34.65 -3.99 5.13
N GLY A 481 -35.15 -2.78 5.43
CA GLY A 481 -34.36 -1.55 5.37
C GLY A 481 -33.78 -1.30 3.97
N ASN A 482 -32.47 -1.23 3.86
CA ASN A 482 -31.76 -1.01 2.59
C ASN A 482 -31.28 -2.32 1.92
N ARG A 483 -31.97 -3.44 2.18
CA ARG A 483 -31.57 -4.76 1.66
C ARG A 483 -32.74 -5.49 1.02
N TRP A 484 -32.46 -6.09 -0.14
CA TRP A 484 -33.28 -7.13 -0.73
C TRP A 484 -32.81 -8.48 -0.24
N TRP A 485 -33.78 -9.32 0.14
CA TRP A 485 -33.64 -10.76 0.31
C TRP A 485 -34.66 -11.43 -0.59
N ALA A 486 -34.19 -12.30 -1.49
CA ALA A 486 -35.10 -13.01 -2.37
C ALA A 486 -34.70 -14.49 -2.54
N GLU A 487 -35.73 -15.33 -2.65
CA GLU A 487 -35.59 -16.75 -2.94
C GLU A 487 -36.41 -17.10 -4.16
N PHE A 488 -35.80 -17.87 -5.05
CA PHE A 488 -36.45 -18.38 -6.25
C PHE A 488 -36.28 -19.89 -6.29
N ARG A 489 -37.26 -20.60 -6.86
CA ARG A 489 -37.26 -22.04 -6.98
C ARG A 489 -37.52 -22.46 -8.43
N ARG A 490 -36.68 -23.33 -8.97
CA ARG A 490 -36.86 -23.89 -10.29
C ARG A 490 -37.89 -25.04 -10.21
N ASP A 491 -38.80 -25.09 -11.19
CA ASP A 491 -39.78 -26.19 -11.28
C ASP A 491 -39.06 -27.53 -11.50
N GLN A 492 -39.63 -28.61 -11.00
CA GLN A 492 -39.15 -29.95 -11.33
C GLN A 492 -39.54 -30.28 -12.76
N LEU A 493 -38.62 -30.85 -13.51
CA LEU A 493 -38.99 -31.43 -14.80
C LEU A 493 -40.06 -32.50 -14.57
N MET A 494 -41.28 -32.27 -15.05
CA MET A 494 -42.28 -33.33 -15.06
C MET A 494 -41.76 -34.52 -15.88
N PRO A 495 -41.76 -35.75 -15.37
CA PRO A 495 -41.42 -36.89 -16.20
C PRO A 495 -42.36 -36.88 -17.41
N MET A 496 -41.79 -36.90 -18.63
CA MET A 496 -42.63 -37.13 -19.81
C MET A 496 -43.37 -38.42 -19.59
N MET A 497 -44.71 -38.33 -19.37
CA MET A 497 -45.55 -39.50 -19.43
C MET A 497 -45.44 -40.04 -20.86
N GLU A 498 -44.80 -41.20 -21.04
CA GLU A 498 -44.86 -41.97 -22.25
C GLU A 498 -46.33 -42.25 -22.57
N MET A 499 -46.86 -41.59 -23.61
CA MET A 499 -48.18 -41.97 -24.19
C MET A 499 -47.98 -43.12 -25.14
#